data_f2a52329e24c263cebd86ec20809578e
#
_entry.id   f2a52329e24c263cebd86ec20809578e
#
_cell.length_a   1.000
_cell.length_b   1.000
_cell.length_c   1.000
_cell.angle_alpha   90.00
_cell.angle_beta   90.00
_cell.angle_gamma   90.00
#
_symmetry.space_group_name_H-M   'P 1'
#
loop_
_entity.id
_entity.type
_entity.pdbx_description
1 polymer ?
#
loop_
_entity_poly.entity_id
_entity_poly.type
_entity_poly.pdbx_seq_one_letter_code
_entity_poly.pdbx_strand_id
1 'polypeptide(L)'
;MKPIMTNLLAVDTSTENCSVAIRWQDSFFSEAIESPREHSQRLLPFVEQMLQQAETELSQLDGLVVGVGPGSFTGVRIGVSMAQGLAFSAELPVYPVSSLQALAQQAIRKHNAEAVVACIDARMGEIYYALYRNNNGVAEQITEPAVAEPSASLFAGHNVQGFHTAGTGWDNYAGTLDPKQELKHSMDCRLPLAEDMLTIATKGCVSAVDAEDLEPLYVRNEVTWKKLPGR
;
A
#
# COMPACT_ATOMS: atom_id res chain seq x y z
N MET A 1 22.40 8.93 15.48
CA MET A 1 22.05 7.89 14.52
C MET A 1 20.72 7.33 14.99
N LYS A 2 19.63 7.42 14.20
CA LYS A 2 18.41 6.67 14.54
C LYS A 2 18.78 5.18 14.54
N PRO A 3 18.30 4.37 15.51
CA PRO A 3 18.53 2.93 15.46
C PRO A 3 17.98 2.39 14.14
N ILE A 4 18.73 1.47 13.52
CA ILE A 4 18.26 0.75 12.34
C ILE A 4 17.12 -0.14 12.84
N MET A 5 15.89 0.18 12.48
CA MET A 5 14.73 -0.65 12.79
C MET A 5 14.82 -1.92 11.97
N THR A 6 15.03 -3.04 12.64
CA THR A 6 15.26 -4.32 11.95
C THR A 6 14.12 -5.30 12.14
N ASN A 7 13.34 -5.15 13.21
CA ASN A 7 12.32 -6.12 13.63
C ASN A 7 10.93 -5.49 13.47
N LEU A 8 10.33 -5.65 12.31
CA LEU A 8 9.05 -5.03 11.96
C LEU A 8 8.06 -6.07 11.45
N LEU A 9 6.80 -5.90 11.81
CA LEU A 9 5.66 -6.60 11.23
C LEU A 9 4.86 -5.63 10.37
N ALA A 10 4.57 -5.98 9.12
CA ALA A 10 3.73 -5.20 8.23
C ALA A 10 2.40 -5.92 7.95
N VAL A 11 1.32 -5.14 7.87
CA VAL A 11 -0.01 -5.63 7.53
C VAL A 11 -0.68 -4.75 6.48
N ASP A 12 -1.38 -5.36 5.53
CA ASP A 12 -2.20 -4.65 4.56
C ASP A 12 -3.49 -5.39 4.23
N THR A 13 -4.58 -4.64 4.21
CA THR A 13 -5.91 -5.08 3.80
C THR A 13 -6.61 -4.02 2.95
N SER A 14 -5.83 -3.11 2.37
CA SER A 14 -6.35 -1.93 1.67
C SER A 14 -7.01 -2.22 0.33
N THR A 15 -6.81 -3.42 -0.23
CA THR A 15 -7.38 -3.88 -1.50
C THR A 15 -8.04 -5.25 -1.32
N GLU A 16 -8.20 -6.02 -2.41
CA GLU A 16 -8.70 -7.40 -2.35
C GLU A 16 -7.72 -8.37 -1.68
N ASN A 17 -6.48 -7.95 -1.50
CA ASN A 17 -5.43 -8.75 -0.88
C ASN A 17 -5.42 -8.58 0.65
N CYS A 18 -5.19 -9.68 1.37
CA CYS A 18 -4.80 -9.68 2.77
C CYS A 18 -3.33 -10.09 2.81
N SER A 19 -2.45 -9.19 3.22
CA SER A 19 -1.00 -9.41 3.20
C SER A 19 -0.38 -9.09 4.54
N VAL A 20 0.50 -9.97 5.01
CA VAL A 20 1.30 -9.81 6.23
C VAL A 20 2.75 -10.19 5.93
N ALA A 21 3.69 -9.44 6.47
CA ALA A 21 5.10 -9.76 6.36
C ALA A 21 5.82 -9.41 7.68
N ILE A 22 6.82 -10.19 8.04
CA ILE A 22 7.66 -9.93 9.20
C ILE A 22 9.13 -9.95 8.81
N ARG A 23 9.87 -8.99 9.31
CA ARG A 23 11.31 -9.00 9.36
C ARG A 23 11.73 -9.12 10.82
N TRP A 24 12.47 -10.17 11.14
CA TRP A 24 12.99 -10.43 12.47
C TRP A 24 14.46 -10.84 12.38
N GLN A 25 15.35 -9.99 12.89
CA GLN A 25 16.79 -10.16 12.75
C GLN A 25 17.18 -10.32 11.26
N ASP A 26 17.78 -11.47 10.89
CA ASP A 26 18.15 -11.81 9.52
C ASP A 26 17.06 -12.60 8.77
N SER A 27 15.94 -12.91 9.43
CA SER A 27 14.84 -13.69 8.88
C SER A 27 13.77 -12.79 8.27
N PHE A 28 13.12 -13.31 7.22
CA PHE A 28 12.02 -12.65 6.54
C PHE A 28 10.96 -13.67 6.15
N PHE A 29 9.72 -13.40 6.52
CA PHE A 29 8.57 -14.21 6.14
C PHE A 29 7.46 -13.32 5.63
N SER A 30 6.69 -13.79 4.66
CA SER A 30 5.53 -13.08 4.13
C SER A 30 4.45 -14.04 3.68
N GLU A 31 3.19 -13.62 3.82
CA GLU A 31 2.01 -14.33 3.33
C GLU A 31 1.06 -13.32 2.71
N ALA A 32 0.46 -13.69 1.60
CA ALA A 32 -0.51 -12.86 0.91
C ALA A 32 -1.56 -13.74 0.22
N ILE A 33 -2.81 -13.37 0.38
CA ILE A 33 -3.93 -14.07 -0.26
C ILE A 33 -4.95 -13.07 -0.78
N GLU A 34 -5.35 -13.22 -2.02
CA GLU A 34 -6.50 -12.51 -2.57
C GLU A 34 -7.78 -13.13 -2.01
N SER A 35 -8.39 -12.46 -1.02
CA SER A 35 -9.55 -12.95 -0.27
C SER A 35 -10.52 -11.81 0.03
N PRO A 36 -11.22 -11.31 -0.98
CA PRO A 36 -12.16 -10.21 -0.78
C PRO A 36 -13.22 -10.57 0.25
N ARG A 37 -13.46 -9.64 1.20
CA ARG A 37 -14.43 -9.74 2.30
C ARG A 37 -14.05 -10.66 3.48
N GLU A 38 -12.87 -11.29 3.48
CA GLU A 38 -12.41 -12.15 4.57
C GLU A 38 -11.29 -11.54 5.42
N HIS A 39 -10.90 -10.29 5.17
CA HIS A 39 -9.78 -9.62 5.85
C HIS A 39 -9.86 -9.71 7.37
N SER A 40 -11.04 -9.46 7.96
CA SER A 40 -11.23 -9.52 9.41
C SER A 40 -11.04 -10.91 10.03
N GLN A 41 -11.21 -11.96 9.22
CA GLN A 41 -11.03 -13.35 9.66
C GLN A 41 -9.62 -13.85 9.44
N ARG A 42 -8.88 -13.29 8.45
CA ARG A 42 -7.57 -13.77 8.03
C ARG A 42 -6.41 -13.02 8.64
N LEU A 43 -6.57 -11.73 8.91
CA LEU A 43 -5.43 -10.88 9.26
C LEU A 43 -4.74 -11.35 10.53
N LEU A 44 -5.47 -11.57 11.63
CA LEU A 44 -4.88 -12.02 12.89
C LEU A 44 -4.25 -13.42 12.80
N PRO A 45 -4.89 -14.44 12.18
CA PRO A 45 -4.22 -15.72 11.92
C PRO A 45 -2.90 -15.60 11.14
N PHE A 46 -2.82 -14.69 10.15
CA PHE A 46 -1.57 -14.46 9.43
C PHE A 46 -0.51 -13.78 10.30
N VAL A 47 -0.91 -12.84 11.15
CA VAL A 47 0.00 -12.22 12.13
C VAL A 47 0.57 -13.29 13.07
N GLU A 48 -0.29 -14.15 13.65
CA GLU A 48 0.15 -15.25 14.51
C GLU A 48 1.10 -16.21 13.78
N GLN A 49 0.79 -16.57 12.55
CA GLN A 49 1.65 -17.42 11.73
C GLN A 49 3.03 -16.80 11.49
N MET A 50 3.10 -15.50 11.18
CA MET A 50 4.37 -14.79 10.97
C MET A 50 5.21 -14.75 12.24
N LEU A 51 4.60 -14.45 13.40
CA LEU A 51 5.28 -14.44 14.69
C LEU A 51 5.81 -15.83 15.06
N GLN A 52 5.02 -16.88 14.81
CA GLN A 52 5.44 -18.28 15.04
C GLN A 52 6.61 -18.68 14.14
N GLN A 53 6.56 -18.34 12.84
CA GLN A 53 7.64 -18.64 11.89
C GLN A 53 8.94 -17.90 12.24
N ALA A 54 8.83 -16.69 12.78
CA ALA A 54 9.96 -15.89 13.23
C ALA A 54 10.44 -16.26 14.65
N GLU A 55 9.75 -17.19 15.34
CA GLU A 55 10.02 -17.58 16.72
C GLU A 55 10.12 -16.38 17.67
N THR A 56 9.16 -15.43 17.54
CA THR A 56 9.14 -14.17 18.28
C THR A 56 7.73 -13.82 18.76
N GLU A 57 7.64 -12.81 19.61
CA GLU A 57 6.40 -12.23 20.11
C GLU A 57 6.24 -10.78 19.65
N LEU A 58 4.99 -10.30 19.61
CA LEU A 58 4.66 -8.95 19.19
C LEU A 58 5.44 -7.88 19.99
N SER A 59 5.58 -8.08 21.29
CA SER A 59 6.29 -7.16 22.21
C SER A 59 7.80 -7.06 21.99
N GLN A 60 8.37 -7.93 21.16
CA GLN A 60 9.81 -7.94 20.86
C GLN A 60 10.14 -7.16 19.56
N LEU A 61 9.11 -6.70 18.84
CA LEU A 61 9.28 -5.94 17.61
C LEU A 61 9.66 -4.48 17.88
N ASP A 62 10.28 -3.84 16.88
CA ASP A 62 10.61 -2.41 16.92
C ASP A 62 9.43 -1.53 16.47
N GLY A 63 8.38 -2.13 15.87
CA GLY A 63 7.17 -1.41 15.43
C GLY A 63 6.32 -2.21 14.45
N LEU A 64 5.15 -1.62 14.14
CA LEU A 64 4.23 -2.11 13.14
C LEU A 64 4.23 -1.21 11.90
N VAL A 65 4.09 -1.81 10.73
CA VAL A 65 3.89 -1.10 9.45
C VAL A 65 2.49 -1.42 8.95
N VAL A 66 1.74 -0.43 8.52
CA VAL A 66 0.36 -0.65 8.09
C VAL A 66 0.04 0.08 6.80
N GLY A 67 -0.64 -0.61 5.88
CA GLY A 67 -1.24 -0.02 4.72
C GLY A 67 -2.44 0.86 5.09
N VAL A 68 -2.29 2.18 4.95
CA VAL A 68 -3.33 3.15 5.31
C VAL A 68 -4.23 3.55 4.15
N GLY A 69 -4.07 2.92 2.97
CA GLY A 69 -4.78 3.28 1.75
C GLY A 69 -3.97 4.21 0.83
N PRO A 70 -4.61 4.77 -0.21
CA PRO A 70 -6.02 4.65 -0.55
C PRO A 70 -6.40 3.25 -1.05
N GLY A 71 -7.71 2.93 -0.97
CA GLY A 71 -8.22 1.64 -1.40
C GLY A 71 -9.65 1.37 -0.95
N SER A 72 -9.95 0.12 -0.61
CA SER A 72 -11.25 -0.32 -0.10
C SER A 72 -11.59 0.39 1.22
N PHE A 73 -12.73 1.06 1.27
CA PHE A 73 -13.22 1.78 2.45
C PHE A 73 -13.26 0.89 3.72
N THR A 74 -13.74 -0.34 3.56
CA THR A 74 -13.83 -1.30 4.67
C THR A 74 -12.47 -1.94 4.96
N GLY A 75 -11.75 -2.34 3.91
CA GLY A 75 -10.46 -3.00 4.04
C GLY A 75 -9.43 -2.14 4.77
N VAL A 76 -9.26 -0.89 4.37
CA VAL A 76 -8.35 0.05 5.04
C VAL A 76 -8.66 0.18 6.53
N ARG A 77 -9.96 0.32 6.90
CA ARG A 77 -10.34 0.44 8.30
C ARG A 77 -10.08 -0.83 9.11
N ILE A 78 -10.28 -2.00 8.53
CA ILE A 78 -9.94 -3.27 9.18
C ILE A 78 -8.44 -3.29 9.52
N GLY A 79 -7.57 -3.02 8.54
CA GLY A 79 -6.12 -3.02 8.75
C GLY A 79 -5.68 -2.00 9.80
N VAL A 80 -6.15 -0.76 9.66
CA VAL A 80 -5.82 0.33 10.60
C VAL A 80 -6.30 0.00 12.02
N SER A 81 -7.56 -0.43 12.20
CA SER A 81 -8.09 -0.72 13.55
C SER A 81 -7.38 -1.92 14.21
N MET A 82 -7.05 -2.95 13.43
CA MET A 82 -6.28 -4.09 13.96
C MET A 82 -4.85 -3.69 14.31
N ALA A 83 -4.19 -2.89 13.45
CA ALA A 83 -2.86 -2.38 13.74
C ALA A 83 -2.86 -1.48 15.00
N GLN A 84 -3.86 -0.61 15.17
CA GLN A 84 -4.04 0.18 16.40
C GLN A 84 -4.14 -0.72 17.64
N GLY A 85 -4.98 -1.76 17.60
CA GLY A 85 -5.14 -2.68 18.72
C GLY A 85 -3.85 -3.45 19.06
N LEU A 86 -3.16 -3.97 18.05
CA LEU A 86 -1.90 -4.68 18.21
C LEU A 86 -0.80 -3.75 18.76
N ALA A 87 -0.63 -2.57 18.16
CA ALA A 87 0.37 -1.59 18.57
C ALA A 87 0.13 -1.08 20.00
N PHE A 88 -1.13 -0.77 20.33
CA PHE A 88 -1.50 -0.34 21.68
C PHE A 88 -1.21 -1.41 22.73
N SER A 89 -1.51 -2.69 22.43
CA SER A 89 -1.28 -3.79 23.38
C SER A 89 0.19 -4.07 23.66
N ALA A 90 1.08 -3.74 22.72
CA ALA A 90 2.51 -4.01 22.80
C ALA A 90 3.37 -2.73 22.93
N GLU A 91 2.73 -1.57 23.08
CA GLU A 91 3.38 -0.25 23.17
C GLU A 91 4.34 0.03 22.00
N LEU A 92 3.93 -0.36 20.78
CA LEU A 92 4.75 -0.25 19.58
C LEU A 92 4.40 1.02 18.77
N PRO A 93 5.41 1.70 18.18
CA PRO A 93 5.17 2.73 17.17
C PRO A 93 4.61 2.12 15.89
N VAL A 94 3.81 2.88 15.15
CA VAL A 94 3.21 2.46 13.88
C VAL A 94 3.71 3.30 12.73
N TYR A 95 4.06 2.67 11.62
CA TYR A 95 4.56 3.29 10.39
C TYR A 95 3.48 3.20 9.29
N PRO A 96 2.73 4.28 9.02
CA PRO A 96 1.70 4.29 7.99
C PRO A 96 2.34 4.35 6.60
N VAL A 97 1.95 3.43 5.71
CA VAL A 97 2.44 3.37 4.32
C VAL A 97 1.27 3.49 3.35
N SER A 98 1.42 4.34 2.33
CA SER A 98 0.43 4.43 1.25
C SER A 98 0.40 3.16 0.41
N SER A 99 -0.81 2.66 0.10
CA SER A 99 -1.00 1.52 -0.80
C SER A 99 -0.45 1.78 -2.21
N LEU A 100 -0.53 3.02 -2.70
CA LEU A 100 0.08 3.43 -3.97
C LEU A 100 1.61 3.38 -3.91
N GLN A 101 2.20 3.79 -2.77
CA GLN A 101 3.65 3.70 -2.57
C GLN A 101 4.13 2.24 -2.51
N ALA A 102 3.37 1.36 -1.85
CA ALA A 102 3.66 -0.07 -1.80
C ALA A 102 3.62 -0.72 -3.19
N LEU A 103 2.64 -0.35 -4.03
CA LEU A 103 2.58 -0.79 -5.43
C LEU A 103 3.80 -0.31 -6.24
N ALA A 104 4.20 0.94 -6.07
CA ALA A 104 5.38 1.48 -6.73
C ALA A 104 6.65 0.75 -6.26
N GLN A 105 6.78 0.47 -4.97
CA GLN A 105 7.88 -0.30 -4.40
C GLN A 105 7.95 -1.72 -4.97
N GLN A 106 6.79 -2.36 -5.17
CA GLN A 106 6.72 -3.67 -5.80
C GLN A 106 7.29 -3.65 -7.23
N ALA A 107 6.94 -2.65 -8.05
CA ALA A 107 7.46 -2.51 -9.40
C ALA A 107 8.99 -2.20 -9.40
N ILE A 108 9.47 -1.41 -8.45
CA ILE A 108 10.90 -1.18 -8.27
C ILE A 108 11.62 -2.49 -7.93
N ARG A 109 11.10 -3.26 -6.97
CA ARG A 109 11.70 -4.53 -6.55
C ARG A 109 11.71 -5.57 -7.65
N LYS A 110 10.57 -5.76 -8.35
CA LYS A 110 10.40 -6.83 -9.35
C LYS A 110 11.01 -6.50 -10.71
N HIS A 111 10.94 -5.25 -11.14
CA HIS A 111 11.29 -4.83 -12.50
C HIS A 111 12.45 -3.86 -12.57
N ASN A 112 13.04 -3.52 -11.41
CA ASN A 112 14.06 -2.45 -11.31
C ASN A 112 13.58 -1.14 -11.97
N ALA A 113 12.29 -0.82 -11.74
CA ALA A 113 11.65 0.34 -12.34
C ALA A 113 12.30 1.64 -11.87
N GLU A 114 12.66 2.53 -12.79
CA GLU A 114 13.20 3.86 -12.47
C GLU A 114 12.09 4.80 -11.98
N ALA A 115 10.89 4.64 -12.52
CA ALA A 115 9.73 5.40 -12.11
C ALA A 115 8.43 4.61 -12.36
N VAL A 116 7.38 4.93 -11.61
CA VAL A 116 6.14 4.17 -11.57
C VAL A 116 4.93 5.10 -11.54
N VAL A 117 3.91 4.77 -12.35
CA VAL A 117 2.55 5.29 -12.21
C VAL A 117 1.73 4.26 -11.46
N ALA A 118 1.53 4.47 -10.17
CA ALA A 118 0.67 3.61 -9.35
C ALA A 118 -0.79 4.06 -9.49
N CYS A 119 -1.70 3.10 -9.72
CA CYS A 119 -3.10 3.39 -9.98
C CYS A 119 -4.00 2.27 -9.43
N ILE A 120 -4.95 2.62 -8.55
CA ILE A 120 -5.92 1.69 -7.96
C ILE A 120 -7.33 2.09 -8.43
N ASP A 121 -8.16 1.13 -8.83
CA ASP A 121 -9.58 1.34 -9.13
C ASP A 121 -10.32 1.85 -7.88
N ALA A 122 -10.77 3.11 -7.91
CA ALA A 122 -11.47 3.76 -6.81
C ALA A 122 -12.98 3.50 -6.83
N ARG A 123 -13.45 2.66 -7.76
CA ARG A 123 -14.86 2.41 -8.09
C ARG A 123 -15.56 3.66 -8.65
N MET A 124 -16.80 3.52 -9.06
CA MET A 124 -17.65 4.61 -9.62
C MET A 124 -17.05 5.32 -10.84
N GLY A 125 -16.15 4.66 -11.58
CA GLY A 125 -15.49 5.22 -12.76
C GLY A 125 -14.29 6.12 -12.43
N GLU A 126 -13.76 6.07 -11.21
CA GLU A 126 -12.60 6.86 -10.77
C GLU A 126 -11.42 5.95 -10.40
N ILE A 127 -10.25 6.56 -10.32
CA ILE A 127 -8.99 5.93 -9.91
C ILE A 127 -8.31 6.74 -8.82
N TYR A 128 -7.68 6.05 -7.87
CA TYR A 128 -6.61 6.63 -7.05
C TYR A 128 -5.30 6.50 -7.79
N TYR A 129 -4.50 7.56 -7.85
CA TYR A 129 -3.21 7.52 -8.54
C TYR A 129 -2.16 8.41 -7.88
N ALA A 130 -0.91 8.06 -8.09
CA ALA A 130 0.24 8.89 -7.79
C ALA A 130 1.45 8.42 -8.61
N LEU A 131 2.43 9.31 -8.77
CA LEU A 131 3.69 9.03 -9.46
C LEU A 131 4.81 8.89 -8.43
N TYR A 132 5.69 7.93 -8.68
CA TYR A 132 6.84 7.63 -7.84
C TYR A 132 8.08 7.48 -8.69
N ARG A 133 9.25 7.73 -8.09
CA ARG A 133 10.56 7.42 -8.66
C ARG A 133 11.34 6.49 -7.75
N ASN A 134 12.25 5.75 -8.34
CA ASN A 134 13.21 4.96 -7.60
C ASN A 134 14.32 5.86 -7.05
N ASN A 135 14.37 6.01 -5.75
CA ASN A 135 15.47 6.67 -5.07
C ASN A 135 16.24 5.64 -4.22
N ASN A 136 17.35 5.13 -4.77
CA ASN A 136 18.20 4.13 -4.12
C ASN A 136 17.45 2.88 -3.66
N GLY A 137 16.55 2.37 -4.50
CA GLY A 137 15.78 1.15 -4.25
C GLY A 137 14.51 1.37 -3.46
N VAL A 138 14.09 2.63 -3.24
CA VAL A 138 12.84 2.96 -2.54
C VAL A 138 11.96 3.87 -3.38
N ALA A 139 10.66 3.61 -3.34
CA ALA A 139 9.65 4.43 -4.00
C ALA A 139 9.52 5.79 -3.31
N GLU A 140 10.07 6.82 -3.93
CA GLU A 140 9.94 8.22 -3.51
C GLU A 140 8.80 8.89 -4.28
N GLN A 141 7.94 9.59 -3.56
CA GLN A 141 6.77 10.25 -4.11
C GLN A 141 7.15 11.43 -5.01
N ILE A 142 6.57 11.50 -6.22
CA ILE A 142 6.67 12.64 -7.14
C ILE A 142 5.44 13.52 -7.00
N THR A 143 4.24 12.91 -6.92
CA THR A 143 2.96 13.62 -6.78
C THR A 143 2.20 13.11 -5.57
N GLU A 144 1.40 13.99 -4.95
CA GLU A 144 0.48 13.57 -3.89
C GLU A 144 -0.55 12.58 -4.45
N PRO A 145 -1.01 11.59 -3.63
CA PRO A 145 -2.13 10.74 -3.98
C PRO A 145 -3.37 11.56 -4.31
N ALA A 146 -3.98 11.26 -5.46
CA ALA A 146 -5.17 11.94 -5.93
C ALA A 146 -6.25 10.95 -6.41
N VAL A 147 -7.50 11.42 -6.52
CA VAL A 147 -8.62 10.69 -7.11
C VAL A 147 -9.16 11.48 -8.29
N ALA A 148 -9.39 10.81 -9.42
CA ALA A 148 -9.93 11.43 -10.62
C ALA A 148 -10.60 10.41 -11.55
N GLU A 149 -11.39 10.90 -12.50
CA GLU A 149 -11.80 10.09 -13.66
C GLU A 149 -10.57 9.75 -14.51
N PRO A 150 -10.46 8.52 -15.03
CA PRO A 150 -9.32 8.09 -15.85
C PRO A 150 -9.14 8.97 -17.09
N SER A 151 -7.96 9.55 -17.25
CA SER A 151 -7.58 10.36 -18.41
C SER A 151 -6.06 10.41 -18.56
N ALA A 152 -5.55 10.35 -19.78
CA ALA A 152 -4.14 10.56 -20.07
C ALA A 152 -3.64 11.96 -19.64
N SER A 153 -4.54 12.94 -19.53
CA SER A 153 -4.21 14.31 -19.10
C SER A 153 -3.79 14.40 -17.64
N LEU A 154 -4.06 13.37 -16.81
CA LEU A 154 -3.64 13.32 -15.41
C LEU A 154 -2.11 13.38 -15.26
N PHE A 155 -1.39 12.94 -16.28
CA PHE A 155 0.07 12.89 -16.29
C PHE A 155 0.71 14.02 -17.12
N ALA A 156 -0.08 14.94 -17.71
CA ALA A 156 0.39 15.94 -18.68
C ALA A 156 1.49 16.89 -18.16
N GLY A 157 1.61 17.04 -16.84
CA GLY A 157 2.68 17.83 -16.20
C GLY A 157 4.01 17.08 -16.01
N HIS A 158 4.06 15.79 -16.38
CA HIS A 158 5.21 14.92 -16.13
C HIS A 158 5.59 14.16 -17.41
N ASN A 159 6.90 13.97 -17.62
CA ASN A 159 7.35 13.05 -18.67
C ASN A 159 7.29 11.62 -18.12
N VAL A 160 6.20 10.92 -18.43
CA VAL A 160 5.96 9.55 -17.94
C VAL A 160 6.42 8.46 -18.92
N GLN A 161 7.03 8.84 -20.05
CA GLN A 161 7.52 7.86 -21.03
C GLN A 161 8.49 6.86 -20.37
N GLY A 162 8.20 5.58 -20.52
CA GLY A 162 9.00 4.49 -19.96
C GLY A 162 8.78 4.22 -18.47
N PHE A 163 7.87 4.93 -17.80
CA PHE A 163 7.47 4.57 -16.44
C PHE A 163 6.79 3.21 -16.44
N HIS A 164 6.99 2.47 -15.36
CA HIS A 164 6.25 1.24 -15.11
C HIS A 164 4.86 1.53 -14.57
N THR A 165 3.90 0.66 -14.84
CA THR A 165 2.56 0.73 -14.24
C THR A 165 2.46 -0.22 -13.07
N ALA A 166 1.64 0.11 -12.05
CA ALA A 166 1.31 -0.80 -10.96
C ALA A 166 -0.11 -0.53 -10.44
N GLY A 167 -0.83 -1.58 -10.07
CA GLY A 167 -2.14 -1.50 -9.43
C GLY A 167 -3.32 -1.81 -10.36
N THR A 168 -4.49 -2.04 -9.73
CA THR A 168 -5.74 -2.49 -10.37
C THR A 168 -6.39 -1.49 -11.32
N GLY A 169 -6.05 -0.21 -11.23
CA GLY A 169 -6.55 0.80 -12.17
C GLY A 169 -6.14 0.54 -13.62
N TRP A 170 -5.05 -0.18 -13.82
CA TRP A 170 -4.57 -0.54 -15.15
C TRP A 170 -5.34 -1.69 -15.80
N ASP A 171 -6.06 -2.52 -15.01
CA ASP A 171 -6.86 -3.63 -15.52
C ASP A 171 -7.97 -3.15 -16.47
N ASN A 172 -8.62 -2.03 -16.12
CA ASN A 172 -9.79 -1.53 -16.83
C ASN A 172 -9.53 -0.24 -17.64
N TYR A 173 -8.53 0.54 -17.26
CA TYR A 173 -8.35 1.90 -17.76
C TYR A 173 -7.06 2.12 -18.54
N ALA A 174 -6.26 1.08 -18.81
CA ALA A 174 -4.98 1.20 -19.50
C ALA A 174 -5.10 1.97 -20.84
N GLY A 175 -6.08 1.62 -21.67
CA GLY A 175 -6.28 2.29 -22.98
C GLY A 175 -6.67 3.77 -22.86
N THR A 176 -7.27 4.19 -21.74
CA THR A 176 -7.64 5.60 -21.48
C THR A 176 -6.48 6.38 -20.87
N LEU A 177 -5.74 5.73 -19.97
CA LEU A 177 -4.62 6.34 -19.26
C LEU A 177 -3.35 6.43 -20.12
N ASP A 178 -3.12 5.43 -20.99
CA ASP A 178 -1.95 5.34 -21.86
C ASP A 178 -2.34 5.02 -23.32
N PRO A 179 -3.09 5.91 -23.99
CA PRO A 179 -3.55 5.68 -25.37
C PRO A 179 -2.41 5.60 -26.39
N LYS A 180 -1.23 6.10 -26.06
CA LYS A 180 -0.04 6.07 -26.91
C LYS A 180 0.89 4.89 -26.65
N GLN A 181 0.61 4.11 -25.60
CA GLN A 181 1.43 2.98 -25.17
C GLN A 181 2.88 3.39 -24.86
N GLU A 182 3.05 4.50 -24.13
CA GLU A 182 4.35 5.04 -23.73
C GLU A 182 4.86 4.44 -22.43
N LEU A 183 4.00 3.73 -21.66
CA LEU A 183 4.31 3.12 -20.37
C LEU A 183 4.69 1.64 -20.49
N LYS A 184 5.40 1.14 -19.49
CA LYS A 184 5.76 -0.28 -19.36
C LYS A 184 4.77 -0.96 -18.42
N HIS A 185 3.88 -1.79 -18.95
CA HIS A 185 2.85 -2.46 -18.18
C HIS A 185 3.41 -3.62 -17.34
N SER A 186 3.37 -3.49 -16.01
CA SER A 186 3.80 -4.49 -15.03
C SER A 186 2.58 -5.20 -14.44
N MET A 187 2.01 -6.14 -15.20
CA MET A 187 0.76 -6.84 -14.86
C MET A 187 0.83 -7.70 -13.59
N ASP A 188 2.02 -8.00 -13.10
CA ASP A 188 2.29 -8.76 -11.86
C ASP A 188 2.44 -7.86 -10.62
N CYS A 189 2.35 -6.53 -10.79
CA CYS A 189 2.34 -5.53 -9.70
C CYS A 189 0.92 -4.99 -9.50
N ARG A 190 -0.03 -5.88 -9.22
CA ARG A 190 -1.46 -5.55 -9.26
C ARG A 190 -2.04 -5.15 -7.90
N LEU A 191 -1.61 -5.79 -6.81
CA LEU A 191 -2.08 -5.56 -5.45
C LEU A 191 -0.92 -5.23 -4.54
N PRO A 192 -1.07 -4.29 -3.56
CA PRO A 192 0.00 -3.96 -2.63
C PRO A 192 0.35 -5.17 -1.75
N LEU A 193 1.61 -5.25 -1.35
CA LEU A 193 2.15 -6.31 -0.51
C LEU A 193 2.82 -5.75 0.73
N ALA A 194 2.59 -6.38 1.88
CA ALA A 194 3.18 -6.02 3.16
C ALA A 194 4.72 -6.06 3.13
N GLU A 195 5.32 -6.97 2.34
CA GLU A 195 6.78 -7.05 2.17
C GLU A 195 7.38 -5.78 1.57
N ASP A 196 6.68 -5.12 0.65
CA ASP A 196 7.12 -3.87 0.04
C ASP A 196 7.00 -2.71 1.02
N MET A 197 5.99 -2.73 1.90
CA MET A 197 5.82 -1.75 2.98
C MET A 197 6.94 -1.84 4.01
N LEU A 198 7.42 -3.05 4.36
CA LEU A 198 8.59 -3.23 5.22
C LEU A 198 9.84 -2.55 4.62
N THR A 199 10.04 -2.66 3.32
CA THR A 199 11.17 -2.00 2.64
C THR A 199 11.10 -0.48 2.79
N ILE A 200 9.93 0.12 2.60
CA ILE A 200 9.71 1.56 2.74
C ILE A 200 9.99 2.03 4.17
N ALA A 201 9.47 1.31 5.17
CA ALA A 201 9.65 1.66 6.58
C ALA A 201 11.10 1.51 7.05
N THR A 202 11.77 0.39 6.72
CA THR A 202 13.17 0.13 7.11
C THR A 202 14.15 1.15 6.53
N LYS A 203 13.85 1.74 5.38
CA LYS A 203 14.66 2.80 4.77
C LYS A 203 14.40 4.19 5.36
N GLY A 204 13.46 4.30 6.32
CA GLY A 204 13.16 5.56 7.00
C GLY A 204 12.39 6.56 6.15
N CYS A 205 11.65 6.08 5.15
CA CYS A 205 10.86 6.92 4.24
C CYS A 205 9.50 7.33 4.84
N VAL A 206 9.12 6.77 5.98
CA VAL A 206 7.90 7.10 6.72
C VAL A 206 8.23 7.37 8.18
N SER A 207 7.49 8.29 8.79
CA SER A 207 7.62 8.61 10.22
C SER A 207 6.68 7.75 11.03
N ALA A 208 7.12 7.35 12.22
CA ALA A 208 6.26 6.68 13.18
C ALA A 208 5.21 7.64 13.73
N VAL A 209 4.05 7.08 14.05
CA VAL A 209 3.00 7.69 14.84
C VAL A 209 2.65 6.79 16.02
N ASP A 210 2.02 7.33 17.04
CA ASP A 210 1.45 6.54 18.12
C ASP A 210 0.20 5.80 17.63
N ALA A 211 -0.16 4.69 18.27
CA ALA A 211 -1.30 3.87 17.86
C ALA A 211 -2.62 4.66 17.79
N GLU A 212 -2.82 5.61 18.70
CA GLU A 212 -4.01 6.46 18.78
C GLU A 212 -4.09 7.50 17.65
N ASP A 213 -2.93 7.91 17.11
CA ASP A 213 -2.83 8.90 16.02
C ASP A 213 -2.84 8.25 14.63
N LEU A 214 -2.89 6.92 14.55
CA LEU A 214 -2.93 6.22 13.27
C LEU A 214 -4.28 6.43 12.59
N GLU A 215 -4.29 7.00 11.39
CA GLU A 215 -5.49 7.27 10.62
C GLU A 215 -5.40 6.72 9.19
N PRO A 216 -6.55 6.33 8.58
CA PRO A 216 -6.63 6.05 7.15
C PRO A 216 -6.27 7.26 6.31
N LEU A 217 -5.59 7.03 5.18
CA LEU A 217 -5.34 8.07 4.18
C LEU A 217 -6.60 8.31 3.33
N TYR A 218 -7.31 9.39 3.62
CA TYR A 218 -8.49 9.80 2.88
C TYR A 218 -8.10 10.73 1.72
N VAL A 219 -8.11 10.21 0.50
CA VAL A 219 -7.83 10.97 -0.73
C VAL A 219 -9.10 11.59 -1.30
N ARG A 220 -10.26 10.96 -1.06
CA ARG A 220 -11.57 11.50 -1.47
C ARG A 220 -12.17 12.35 -0.37
N ASN A 221 -12.18 13.68 -0.55
CA ASN A 221 -12.71 14.62 0.45
C ASN A 221 -14.24 14.74 0.44
N GLU A 222 -14.93 14.38 -0.66
CA GLU A 222 -16.38 14.46 -0.79
C GLU A 222 -16.95 13.21 -1.44
N VAL A 223 -17.87 12.53 -0.74
CA VAL A 223 -18.73 11.51 -1.35
C VAL A 223 -19.99 12.18 -1.85
N THR A 224 -20.02 12.57 -3.11
CA THR A 224 -21.25 13.05 -3.77
C THR A 224 -22.16 11.85 -4.01
N TRP A 225 -23.18 11.68 -3.19
CA TRP A 225 -24.25 10.73 -3.44
C TRP A 225 -25.06 11.22 -4.64
N LYS A 226 -24.81 10.69 -5.84
CA LYS A 226 -25.77 10.86 -6.94
C LYS A 226 -27.07 10.16 -6.52
N LYS A 227 -28.14 10.92 -6.27
CA LYS A 227 -29.47 10.35 -6.10
C LYS A 227 -29.77 9.49 -7.32
N LEU A 228 -30.07 8.21 -7.11
CA LEU A 228 -30.60 7.34 -8.15
C LEU A 228 -31.86 8.00 -8.69
N PRO A 229 -32.05 8.11 -10.01
CA PRO A 229 -33.28 8.64 -10.59
C PRO A 229 -34.43 7.70 -10.22
N GLY A 230 -35.39 8.18 -9.44
CA GLY A 230 -36.69 7.57 -9.23
C GLY A 230 -36.75 6.44 -8.23
N ARG A 231 -36.91 6.78 -6.98
CA ARG A 231 -37.84 6.16 -6.01
C ARG A 231 -38.49 7.25 -5.18
#